data_ee18dd337155b8d721d5ec42ea07f524
#
_entry.id   ee18dd337155b8d721d5ec42ea07f524
#
_cell.length_a   1.000
_cell.length_b   1.000
_cell.length_c   1.000
_cell.angle_alpha   90.00
_cell.angle_beta   90.00
_cell.angle_gamma   90.00
#
_symmetry.space_group_name_H-M   'P 1'
#
loop_
_entity.id
_entity.type
_entity.pdbx_description
1 polymer ?
#
loop_
_entity_poly.entity_id
_entity_poly.type
_entity_poly.pdbx_seq_one_letter_code
_entity_poly.pdbx_strand_id
1 'polypeptide(L)'
;MFKFANNSNYSVYIYSENYISSLEEELSKLNPEKSSDVTLYINIKSELELNELMNKYKDSEWKLSIINERISPFITEKNTYKYGAEKNEEQVQKISNEMDSLIAKLDENDWKYFASQDLENANSTIEELERQKQQTEDTEILKSLDIEIENAQIDKEIALYRLEKNIPYGTDYLNRALTNLKTASSSIIEYENQNKELEYEEKKEYNDALEVKAESIYILDTGIDINKTDSLKGILQNFYSQFGIFLIVVIVMIAGTIVSEESNKGTIKLLLVKPYTRNKILLSKFITTLIMIAFVIITTIIMQILVGGILFGFESLEVPVIAYNFSTNVLEEINI
;
A
#
# COMPACT_ATOMS: atom_id res chain seq x y z
N MET A 1 23.62 -0.90 -9.75
CA MET A 1 22.28 -0.86 -10.34
C MET A 1 21.30 -1.18 -9.22
N PHE A 2 20.88 -0.17 -8.46
CA PHE A 2 20.00 -0.36 -7.29
C PHE A 2 18.55 -0.34 -7.78
N LYS A 3 17.86 -1.48 -7.66
CA LYS A 3 16.41 -1.54 -7.82
C LYS A 3 15.80 -1.05 -6.51
N PHE A 4 15.21 0.13 -6.52
CA PHE A 4 14.20 0.50 -5.53
C PHE A 4 13.00 -0.42 -5.74
N ALA A 5 12.90 -1.46 -4.94
CA ALA A 5 11.70 -2.26 -4.86
C ALA A 5 10.69 -1.45 -4.02
N ASN A 6 9.64 -0.97 -4.67
CA ASN A 6 8.40 -0.65 -3.97
C ASN A 6 7.96 -1.92 -3.24
N ASN A 7 8.06 -1.89 -1.95
CA ASN A 7 7.32 -2.60 -0.90
C ASN A 7 8.22 -2.80 0.32
N SER A 8 7.88 -2.20 1.44
CA SER A 8 8.03 -2.60 2.86
C SER A 8 9.23 -3.47 3.30
N ASN A 9 10.28 -3.53 2.51
CA ASN A 9 11.59 -3.99 2.88
C ASN A 9 12.58 -2.94 2.38
N TYR A 10 12.70 -1.82 3.10
CA TYR A 10 13.94 -1.08 3.06
C TYR A 10 15.01 -2.10 3.40
N SER A 11 15.75 -2.50 2.38
CA SER A 11 16.68 -3.59 2.51
C SER A 11 17.59 -3.29 3.70
N VAL A 12 17.64 -4.21 4.66
CA VAL A 12 18.52 -4.24 5.82
C VAL A 12 20.00 -3.97 5.47
N TYR A 13 20.29 -3.83 4.18
CA TYR A 13 21.61 -3.56 3.61
C TYR A 13 22.01 -2.09 3.54
N ILE A 14 21.08 -1.11 3.43
CA ILE A 14 21.45 0.28 3.16
C ILE A 14 22.15 0.92 4.37
N TYR A 15 21.72 0.62 5.58
CA TYR A 15 22.34 1.14 6.83
C TYR A 15 23.03 0.06 7.64
N SER A 16 23.51 -1.01 6.97
CA SER A 16 24.31 -2.02 7.61
C SER A 16 25.70 -1.47 7.97
N GLU A 17 26.28 -1.94 9.07
CA GLU A 17 27.62 -1.55 9.49
C GLU A 17 28.67 -1.79 8.39
N ASN A 18 28.50 -2.85 7.60
CA ASN A 18 29.38 -3.15 6.47
C ASN A 18 29.27 -2.09 5.36
N TYR A 19 28.09 -1.58 5.09
CA TYR A 19 27.89 -0.54 4.08
C TYR A 19 28.48 0.80 4.55
N ILE A 20 28.22 1.18 5.79
CA ILE A 20 28.81 2.36 6.44
C ILE A 20 30.33 2.29 6.35
N SER A 21 30.94 1.15 6.72
CA SER A 21 32.40 0.95 6.64
C SER A 21 32.95 1.04 5.21
N SER A 22 32.18 0.60 4.21
CA SER A 22 32.57 0.76 2.80
C SER A 22 32.56 2.23 2.34
N LEU A 23 31.58 3.01 2.79
CA LEU A 23 31.53 4.45 2.50
C LEU A 23 32.67 5.22 3.19
N GLU A 24 33.02 4.85 4.43
CA GLU A 24 34.18 5.41 5.13
C GLU A 24 35.50 5.11 4.39
N GLU A 25 35.68 3.89 3.90
CA GLU A 25 36.85 3.52 3.09
C GLU A 25 36.92 4.30 1.78
N GLU A 26 35.81 4.44 1.07
CA GLU A 26 35.73 5.24 -0.16
C GLU A 26 36.02 6.71 0.12
N LEU A 27 35.43 7.29 1.16
CA LEU A 27 35.64 8.68 1.56
C LEU A 27 37.12 8.96 1.89
N SER A 28 37.81 8.00 2.53
CA SER A 28 39.21 8.13 2.89
C SER A 28 40.18 8.29 1.69
N LYS A 29 39.74 7.87 0.49
CA LYS A 29 40.50 7.94 -0.77
C LYS A 29 40.32 9.29 -1.49
N LEU A 30 39.40 10.13 -1.05
CA LEU A 30 39.04 11.40 -1.67
C LEU A 30 39.60 12.59 -0.91
N ASN A 31 39.98 13.64 -1.65
CA ASN A 31 40.44 14.88 -1.07
C ASN A 31 39.44 16.02 -1.36
N PRO A 32 38.76 16.58 -0.33
CA PRO A 32 37.76 17.64 -0.54
C PRO A 32 38.38 18.97 -1.02
N GLU A 33 39.71 19.18 -0.94
CA GLU A 33 40.39 20.34 -1.46
C GLU A 33 40.75 20.22 -2.96
N LYS A 34 40.59 19.03 -3.55
CA LYS A 34 40.87 18.78 -4.95
C LYS A 34 39.60 18.88 -5.76
N SER A 35 39.51 19.85 -6.68
CA SER A 35 38.31 20.16 -7.46
C SER A 35 37.69 18.93 -8.18
N SER A 36 38.51 17.95 -8.62
CA SER A 36 38.01 16.72 -9.27
C SER A 36 37.27 15.80 -8.31
N ASP A 37 37.52 15.87 -7.02
CA ASP A 37 37.03 14.93 -6.03
C ASP A 37 35.86 15.50 -5.20
N VAL A 38 35.68 16.85 -5.21
CA VAL A 38 34.72 17.57 -4.35
C VAL A 38 33.28 17.05 -4.47
N THR A 39 32.79 16.90 -5.69
CA THR A 39 31.39 16.43 -5.91
C THR A 39 31.19 15.01 -5.38
N LEU A 40 32.15 14.11 -5.66
CA LEU A 40 32.08 12.73 -5.20
C LEU A 40 32.22 12.67 -3.68
N TYR A 41 33.13 13.49 -3.10
CA TYR A 41 33.29 13.61 -1.65
C TYR A 41 32.00 14.05 -0.97
N ILE A 42 31.33 15.09 -1.48
CA ILE A 42 30.05 15.59 -0.95
C ILE A 42 28.99 14.48 -0.98
N ASN A 43 28.87 13.77 -2.09
CA ASN A 43 27.88 12.71 -2.24
C ASN A 43 28.11 11.58 -1.26
N ILE A 44 29.34 11.03 -1.20
CA ILE A 44 29.67 9.92 -0.30
C ILE A 44 29.57 10.38 1.17
N LYS A 45 30.01 11.58 1.50
CA LYS A 45 29.90 12.13 2.86
C LYS A 45 28.45 12.29 3.29
N SER A 46 27.59 12.77 2.40
CA SER A 46 26.15 12.92 2.67
C SER A 46 25.47 11.57 2.83
N GLU A 47 25.83 10.60 1.99
CA GLU A 47 25.32 9.25 2.07
C GLU A 47 25.78 8.55 3.37
N LEU A 48 27.01 8.74 3.78
CA LEU A 48 27.55 8.22 5.04
C LEU A 48 26.76 8.79 6.24
N GLU A 49 26.64 10.11 6.36
CA GLU A 49 25.90 10.76 7.45
C GLU A 49 24.43 10.33 7.49
N LEU A 50 23.80 10.19 6.33
CA LEU A 50 22.42 9.69 6.23
C LEU A 50 22.30 8.25 6.76
N ASN A 51 23.21 7.37 6.35
CA ASN A 51 23.16 5.96 6.76
C ASN A 51 23.51 5.77 8.24
N GLU A 52 24.44 6.56 8.80
CA GLU A 52 24.69 6.61 10.24
C GLU A 52 23.45 7.01 11.03
N LEU A 53 22.76 8.05 10.57
CA LEU A 53 21.51 8.52 11.20
C LEU A 53 20.40 7.47 11.08
N MET A 54 20.21 6.88 9.90
CA MET A 54 19.23 5.81 9.70
C MET A 54 19.52 4.58 10.56
N ASN A 55 20.79 4.19 10.72
CA ASN A 55 21.16 3.08 11.59
C ASN A 55 20.80 3.33 13.06
N LYS A 56 20.88 4.59 13.54
CA LYS A 56 20.43 4.98 14.89
C LYS A 56 18.93 4.67 15.11
N TYR A 57 18.10 4.81 14.09
CA TYR A 57 16.63 4.68 14.17
C TYR A 57 16.09 3.47 13.40
N LYS A 58 16.93 2.48 13.10
CA LYS A 58 16.59 1.32 12.24
C LYS A 58 15.34 0.53 12.65
N ASP A 59 14.98 0.59 13.93
CA ASP A 59 13.83 -0.13 14.48
C ASP A 59 12.52 0.67 14.41
N SER A 60 12.53 1.85 13.77
CA SER A 60 11.37 2.74 13.69
C SER A 60 11.14 3.23 12.26
N GLU A 61 10.26 2.56 11.52
CA GLU A 61 9.99 2.87 10.11
C GLU A 61 9.54 4.33 9.89
N TRP A 62 8.71 4.88 10.77
CA TRP A 62 8.27 6.26 10.61
C TRP A 62 9.41 7.27 10.78
N LYS A 63 10.37 7.01 11.68
CA LYS A 63 11.55 7.88 11.84
C LYS A 63 12.44 7.81 10.61
N LEU A 64 12.59 6.61 10.05
CA LEU A 64 13.35 6.43 8.79
C LEU A 64 12.70 7.20 7.64
N SER A 65 11.37 7.21 7.53
CA SER A 65 10.65 8.02 6.53
C SER A 65 10.93 9.51 6.71
N ILE A 66 10.77 10.04 7.92
CA ILE A 66 11.06 11.45 8.23
C ILE A 66 12.54 11.81 7.95
N ILE A 67 13.47 10.94 8.32
CA ILE A 67 14.91 11.17 8.04
C ILE A 67 15.14 11.28 6.54
N ASN A 68 14.60 10.34 5.77
CA ASN A 68 14.79 10.32 4.33
C ASN A 68 14.12 11.52 3.63
N GLU A 69 12.90 11.87 4.01
CA GLU A 69 12.12 12.90 3.34
C GLU A 69 12.50 14.32 3.76
N ARG A 70 12.86 14.53 5.04
CA ARG A 70 13.03 15.88 5.60
C ARG A 70 14.45 16.22 6.06
N ILE A 71 15.23 15.22 6.52
CA ILE A 71 16.58 15.48 7.04
C ILE A 71 17.64 15.25 5.96
N SER A 72 17.46 14.28 5.08
CA SER A 72 18.40 13.97 3.99
C SER A 72 18.74 15.18 3.10
N PRO A 73 17.78 16.02 2.68
CA PRO A 73 18.10 17.24 1.92
C PRO A 73 19.03 18.18 2.67
N PHE A 74 18.80 18.38 3.97
CA PHE A 74 19.65 19.23 4.81
C PHE A 74 21.09 18.68 4.95
N ILE A 75 21.25 17.35 5.04
CA ILE A 75 22.59 16.73 5.06
C ILE A 75 23.35 17.08 3.79
N THR A 76 22.72 16.93 2.63
CA THR A 76 23.34 17.22 1.33
C THR A 76 23.64 18.72 1.18
N GLU A 77 22.72 19.59 1.55
CA GLU A 77 22.89 21.03 1.49
C GLU A 77 24.01 21.50 2.43
N LYS A 78 24.03 21.03 3.68
CA LYS A 78 25.09 21.33 4.65
C LYS A 78 26.48 20.93 4.08
N ASN A 79 26.60 19.74 3.52
CA ASN A 79 27.86 19.29 2.97
C ASN A 79 28.25 20.05 1.70
N THR A 80 27.29 20.53 0.92
CA THR A 80 27.52 21.38 -0.24
C THR A 80 28.11 22.73 0.19
N TYR A 81 27.56 23.41 1.21
CA TYR A 81 28.11 24.65 1.73
C TYR A 81 29.46 24.46 2.46
N LYS A 82 29.69 23.28 3.05
CA LYS A 82 30.92 22.99 3.80
C LYS A 82 32.10 22.68 2.90
N TYR A 83 31.88 21.89 1.84
CA TYR A 83 32.96 21.33 1.00
C TYR A 83 32.93 21.82 -0.45
N GLY A 84 31.82 22.39 -0.90
CA GLY A 84 31.63 22.85 -2.27
C GLY A 84 32.44 24.11 -2.62
N ALA A 85 32.21 24.62 -3.83
CA ALA A 85 32.93 25.78 -4.34
C ALA A 85 32.59 27.09 -3.59
N GLU A 86 31.35 27.21 -3.11
CA GLU A 86 30.86 28.37 -2.34
C GLU A 86 30.72 28.00 -0.86
N LYS A 87 31.86 27.93 -0.16
CA LYS A 87 31.88 27.62 1.28
C LYS A 87 31.19 28.73 2.07
N ASN A 88 30.23 28.35 2.93
CA ASN A 88 29.50 29.31 3.77
C ASN A 88 29.24 28.72 5.18
N GLU A 89 30.07 29.08 6.13
CA GLU A 89 30.00 28.58 7.51
C GLU A 89 28.72 29.00 8.24
N GLU A 90 28.18 30.16 7.93
CA GLU A 90 26.92 30.64 8.53
C GLU A 90 25.74 29.77 8.10
N GLN A 91 25.65 29.41 6.80
CA GLN A 91 24.64 28.49 6.30
C GLN A 91 24.82 27.09 6.87
N VAL A 92 26.05 26.57 6.96
CA VAL A 92 26.34 25.29 7.61
C VAL A 92 25.81 25.24 9.04
N GLN A 93 26.06 26.29 9.82
CA GLN A 93 25.58 26.37 11.20
C GLN A 93 24.06 26.45 11.29
N LYS A 94 23.44 27.25 10.43
CA LYS A 94 21.98 27.40 10.38
C LYS A 94 21.32 26.04 10.06
N ILE A 95 21.77 25.35 9.01
CA ILE A 95 21.24 24.03 8.60
C ILE A 95 21.49 23.00 9.69
N SER A 96 22.67 23.00 10.33
CA SER A 96 22.96 22.09 11.45
C SER A 96 21.98 22.27 12.61
N ASN A 97 21.67 23.51 12.99
CA ASN A 97 20.71 23.81 14.05
C ASN A 97 19.28 23.34 13.70
N GLU A 98 18.87 23.50 12.43
CA GLU A 98 17.59 22.99 11.95
C GLU A 98 17.52 21.45 11.98
N MET A 99 18.58 20.77 11.52
CA MET A 99 18.70 19.31 11.61
C MET A 99 18.64 18.83 13.06
N ASP A 100 19.40 19.45 13.97
CA ASP A 100 19.45 19.07 15.38
C ASP A 100 18.07 19.23 16.04
N SER A 101 17.32 20.28 15.68
CA SER A 101 15.95 20.46 16.13
C SER A 101 15.02 19.32 15.67
N LEU A 102 15.10 18.93 14.39
CA LEU A 102 14.31 17.81 13.86
C LEU A 102 14.70 16.48 14.52
N ILE A 103 16.00 16.24 14.71
CA ILE A 103 16.52 15.03 15.37
C ILE A 103 16.04 14.97 16.83
N ALA A 104 16.02 16.10 17.53
CA ALA A 104 15.47 16.16 18.90
C ALA A 104 13.99 15.73 18.93
N LYS A 105 13.19 16.14 17.94
CA LYS A 105 11.79 15.70 17.82
C LYS A 105 11.66 14.19 17.55
N LEU A 106 12.58 13.61 16.78
CA LEU A 106 12.64 12.15 16.60
C LEU A 106 13.00 11.43 17.91
N ASP A 107 13.95 11.96 18.68
CA ASP A 107 14.34 11.38 19.98
C ASP A 107 13.21 11.46 21.01
N GLU A 108 12.43 12.54 21.01
CA GLU A 108 11.24 12.73 21.84
C GLU A 108 10.05 11.86 21.40
N ASN A 109 10.10 11.18 20.26
CA ASN A 109 8.96 10.52 19.60
C ASN A 109 7.78 11.47 19.33
N ASP A 110 8.05 12.74 19.10
CA ASP A 110 7.04 13.79 18.85
C ASP A 110 6.55 13.76 17.41
N TRP A 111 5.83 12.70 17.04
CA TRP A 111 5.26 12.57 15.70
C TRP A 111 4.21 13.65 15.40
N LYS A 112 3.55 14.20 16.44
CA LYS A 112 2.55 15.27 16.28
C LYS A 112 3.17 16.57 15.77
N TYR A 113 4.40 16.84 16.14
CA TYR A 113 5.16 17.96 15.60
C TYR A 113 5.22 17.85 14.06
N PHE A 114 5.62 16.71 13.54
CA PHE A 114 5.73 16.50 12.08
C PHE A 114 4.37 16.57 11.39
N ALA A 115 3.33 15.99 11.98
CA ALA A 115 1.98 16.07 11.43
C ALA A 115 1.42 17.50 11.43
N SER A 116 1.75 18.30 12.46
CA SER A 116 1.39 19.74 12.50
C SER A 116 2.12 20.54 11.45
N GLN A 117 3.38 20.20 11.18
CA GLN A 117 4.15 20.81 10.08
C GLN A 117 3.55 20.45 8.71
N ASP A 118 3.07 19.20 8.51
CA ASP A 118 2.37 18.81 7.29
C ASP A 118 1.11 19.65 7.08
N LEU A 119 0.34 19.87 8.14
CA LEU A 119 -0.85 20.68 8.09
C LEU A 119 -0.53 22.15 7.78
N GLU A 120 0.52 22.72 8.41
CA GLU A 120 0.97 24.08 8.17
C GLU A 120 1.47 24.25 6.72
N ASN A 121 2.28 23.31 6.23
CA ASN A 121 2.78 23.32 4.86
C ASN A 121 1.63 23.23 3.85
N ALA A 122 0.66 22.34 4.06
CA ALA A 122 -0.50 22.22 3.18
C ALA A 122 -1.32 23.53 3.14
N ASN A 123 -1.56 24.17 4.30
CA ASN A 123 -2.26 25.45 4.35
C ASN A 123 -1.48 26.55 3.62
N SER A 124 -0.17 26.66 3.86
CA SER A 124 0.69 27.64 3.19
C SER A 124 0.74 27.44 1.67
N THR A 125 0.76 26.18 1.23
CA THR A 125 0.71 25.83 -0.20
C THR A 125 -0.62 26.26 -0.81
N ILE A 126 -1.74 25.98 -0.15
CA ILE A 126 -3.07 26.41 -0.62
C ILE A 126 -3.13 27.96 -0.74
N GLU A 127 -2.70 28.68 0.29
CA GLU A 127 -2.71 30.14 0.28
C GLU A 127 -1.85 30.72 -0.85
N GLU A 128 -0.69 30.15 -1.09
CA GLU A 128 0.20 30.60 -2.17
C GLU A 128 -0.38 30.32 -3.55
N LEU A 129 -0.95 29.10 -3.77
CA LEU A 129 -1.60 28.74 -5.03
C LEU A 129 -2.85 29.59 -5.30
N GLU A 130 -3.66 29.87 -4.28
CA GLU A 130 -4.81 30.77 -4.40
C GLU A 130 -4.36 32.21 -4.76
N ARG A 131 -3.25 32.68 -4.20
CA ARG A 131 -2.65 33.96 -4.54
C ARG A 131 -2.17 34.00 -6.00
N GLN A 132 -1.53 32.94 -6.47
CA GLN A 132 -1.12 32.82 -7.88
C GLN A 132 -2.32 32.80 -8.82
N LYS A 133 -3.40 32.10 -8.43
CA LYS A 133 -4.65 32.05 -9.18
C LYS A 133 -5.28 33.43 -9.36
N GLN A 134 -5.17 34.32 -8.36
CA GLN A 134 -5.66 35.70 -8.46
C GLN A 134 -4.80 36.59 -9.38
N GLN A 135 -3.56 36.18 -9.72
CA GLN A 135 -2.61 36.95 -10.51
C GLN A 135 -2.57 36.56 -11.99
N THR A 136 -3.33 35.54 -12.40
CA THR A 136 -3.37 35.07 -13.79
C THR A 136 -4.78 35.05 -14.35
N GLU A 137 -4.91 35.34 -15.65
CA GLU A 137 -6.14 35.18 -16.43
C GLU A 137 -6.03 34.05 -17.46
N ASP A 138 -4.88 33.39 -17.51
CA ASP A 138 -4.64 32.29 -18.44
C ASP A 138 -5.43 31.04 -18.00
N THR A 139 -6.33 30.58 -18.86
CA THR A 139 -7.25 29.47 -18.56
C THR A 139 -6.53 28.14 -18.33
N GLU A 140 -5.42 27.88 -19.01
CA GLU A 140 -4.65 26.64 -18.83
C GLU A 140 -3.90 26.67 -17.50
N ILE A 141 -3.31 27.81 -17.14
CA ILE A 141 -2.66 28.01 -15.84
C ILE A 141 -3.69 27.91 -14.72
N LEU A 142 -4.85 28.56 -14.86
CA LEU A 142 -5.94 28.48 -13.88
C LEU A 142 -6.34 27.03 -13.60
N LYS A 143 -6.50 26.23 -14.66
CA LYS A 143 -6.85 24.81 -14.51
C LYS A 143 -5.74 23.99 -13.81
N SER A 144 -4.47 24.26 -14.12
CA SER A 144 -3.34 23.61 -13.43
C SER A 144 -3.32 23.97 -11.93
N LEU A 145 -3.51 25.25 -11.62
CA LEU A 145 -3.56 25.72 -10.23
C LEU A 145 -4.75 25.12 -9.46
N ASP A 146 -5.91 24.93 -10.10
CA ASP A 146 -7.05 24.26 -9.47
C ASP A 146 -6.71 22.82 -9.07
N ILE A 147 -6.09 22.06 -9.96
CA ILE A 147 -5.61 20.69 -9.68
C ILE A 147 -4.60 20.69 -8.52
N GLU A 148 -3.67 21.63 -8.51
CA GLU A 148 -2.66 21.73 -7.45
C GLU A 148 -3.29 22.09 -6.09
N ILE A 149 -4.28 23.00 -6.09
CA ILE A 149 -5.04 23.36 -4.88
C ILE A 149 -5.83 22.13 -4.35
N GLU A 150 -6.52 21.39 -5.22
CA GLU A 150 -7.24 20.17 -4.82
C GLU A 150 -6.29 19.13 -4.22
N ASN A 151 -5.11 18.91 -4.80
CA ASN A 151 -4.11 18.01 -4.23
C ASN A 151 -3.57 18.51 -2.88
N ALA A 152 -3.31 19.81 -2.73
CA ALA A 152 -2.91 20.38 -1.45
C ALA A 152 -4.03 20.28 -0.38
N GLN A 153 -5.29 20.34 -0.78
CA GLN A 153 -6.42 20.10 0.11
C GLN A 153 -6.47 18.64 0.60
N ILE A 154 -6.11 17.65 -0.25
CA ILE A 154 -5.96 16.27 0.17
C ILE A 154 -4.86 16.13 1.22
N ASP A 155 -3.71 16.76 1.01
CA ASP A 155 -2.61 16.72 1.98
C ASP A 155 -3.01 17.33 3.33
N LYS A 156 -3.78 18.42 3.31
CA LYS A 156 -4.38 19.01 4.49
C LYS A 156 -5.35 18.05 5.20
N GLU A 157 -6.24 17.40 4.46
CA GLU A 157 -7.20 16.43 4.99
C GLU A 157 -6.47 15.25 5.68
N ILE A 158 -5.43 14.72 5.07
CA ILE A 158 -4.62 13.63 5.62
C ILE A 158 -3.93 14.05 6.92
N ALA A 159 -3.34 15.26 6.95
CA ALA A 159 -2.72 15.78 8.16
C ALA A 159 -3.73 15.97 9.30
N LEU A 160 -4.94 16.45 8.98
CA LEU A 160 -6.04 16.58 9.93
C LEU A 160 -6.48 15.22 10.46
N TYR A 161 -6.74 14.21 9.61
CA TYR A 161 -7.07 12.85 10.03
C TYR A 161 -6.01 12.29 10.99
N ARG A 162 -4.73 12.47 10.64
CA ARG A 162 -3.61 12.02 11.48
C ARG A 162 -3.66 12.62 12.87
N LEU A 163 -3.88 13.93 12.98
CA LEU A 163 -3.92 14.65 14.25
C LEU A 163 -5.19 14.34 15.06
N GLU A 164 -6.36 14.39 14.43
CA GLU A 164 -7.68 14.22 15.08
C GLU A 164 -7.89 12.78 15.56
N LYS A 165 -7.56 11.80 14.74
CA LYS A 165 -7.68 10.38 15.08
C LYS A 165 -6.47 9.85 15.86
N ASN A 166 -5.47 10.70 16.14
CA ASN A 166 -4.25 10.34 16.86
C ASN A 166 -3.50 9.15 16.23
N ILE A 167 -3.27 9.21 14.91
CA ILE A 167 -2.61 8.16 14.12
C ILE A 167 -1.11 8.49 13.99
N PRO A 168 -0.20 7.83 14.73
CA PRO A 168 1.25 7.99 14.54
C PRO A 168 1.66 7.54 13.13
N TYR A 169 2.79 8.06 12.63
CA TYR A 169 3.37 7.52 11.40
C TYR A 169 3.74 6.04 11.58
N GLY A 170 3.53 5.23 10.56
CA GLY A 170 3.80 3.79 10.59
C GLY A 170 3.33 3.09 9.32
N THR A 171 3.29 1.76 9.36
CA THR A 171 2.88 0.89 8.25
C THR A 171 1.62 0.09 8.56
N ASP A 172 0.95 0.40 9.68
CA ASP A 172 -0.31 -0.24 10.05
C ASP A 172 -1.45 0.07 9.07
N TYR A 173 -2.59 -0.55 9.29
CA TYR A 173 -3.75 -0.41 8.40
C TYR A 173 -4.31 1.03 8.34
N LEU A 174 -4.20 1.82 9.41
CA LEU A 174 -4.62 3.23 9.40
C LEU A 174 -3.68 4.07 8.55
N ASN A 175 -2.37 3.84 8.63
CA ASN A 175 -1.41 4.51 7.75
C ASN A 175 -1.57 4.10 6.28
N ARG A 176 -1.89 2.82 6.00
CA ARG A 176 -2.27 2.38 4.65
C ARG A 176 -3.53 3.07 4.16
N ALA A 177 -4.55 3.22 5.02
CA ALA A 177 -5.77 3.94 4.67
C ALA A 177 -5.51 5.41 4.33
N LEU A 178 -4.63 6.12 5.08
CA LEU A 178 -4.21 7.50 4.75
C LEU A 178 -3.50 7.56 3.39
N THR A 179 -2.61 6.62 3.10
CA THR A 179 -1.90 6.55 1.82
C THR A 179 -2.87 6.25 0.67
N ASN A 180 -3.78 5.30 0.86
CA ASN A 180 -4.79 4.95 -0.13
C ASN A 180 -5.75 6.12 -0.39
N LEU A 181 -6.18 6.83 0.65
CA LEU A 181 -6.99 8.04 0.54
C LEU A 181 -6.30 9.09 -0.34
N LYS A 182 -5.01 9.36 -0.09
CA LYS A 182 -4.22 10.28 -0.90
C LYS A 182 -4.18 9.85 -2.36
N THR A 183 -3.72 8.62 -2.62
CA THR A 183 -3.53 8.11 -3.97
C THR A 183 -4.84 8.08 -4.75
N ALA A 184 -5.90 7.54 -4.15
CA ALA A 184 -7.22 7.46 -4.78
C ALA A 184 -7.81 8.84 -5.07
N SER A 185 -7.72 9.79 -4.13
CA SER A 185 -8.20 11.15 -4.35
C SER A 185 -7.44 11.88 -5.45
N SER A 186 -6.10 11.75 -5.50
CA SER A 186 -5.30 12.33 -6.59
C SER A 186 -5.63 11.71 -7.95
N SER A 187 -5.85 10.39 -8.02
CA SER A 187 -6.28 9.73 -9.25
C SER A 187 -7.67 10.20 -9.71
N ILE A 188 -8.60 10.38 -8.79
CA ILE A 188 -9.94 10.92 -9.10
C ILE A 188 -9.80 12.32 -9.72
N ILE A 189 -9.02 13.22 -9.11
CA ILE A 189 -8.77 14.57 -9.62
C ILE A 189 -8.17 14.50 -11.04
N GLU A 190 -7.22 13.60 -11.28
CA GLU A 190 -6.61 13.42 -12.60
C GLU A 190 -7.65 13.02 -13.65
N TYR A 191 -8.52 12.04 -13.37
CA TYR A 191 -9.55 11.59 -14.29
C TYR A 191 -10.65 12.64 -14.52
N GLU A 192 -11.09 13.34 -13.48
CA GLU A 192 -12.11 14.39 -13.58
C GLU A 192 -11.64 15.61 -14.38
N ASN A 193 -10.33 15.87 -14.35
CA ASN A 193 -9.75 17.00 -15.09
C ASN A 193 -9.34 16.66 -16.53
N GLN A 194 -9.53 15.42 -17.00
CA GLN A 194 -9.34 15.07 -18.40
C GLN A 194 -10.47 15.69 -19.26
N ASN A 195 -10.07 16.37 -20.35
CA ASN A 195 -11.04 16.98 -21.29
C ASN A 195 -11.56 15.98 -22.34
N LYS A 196 -11.63 14.68 -22.01
CA LYS A 196 -12.10 13.61 -22.89
C LYS A 196 -13.02 12.66 -22.14
N GLU A 197 -13.88 11.98 -22.89
CA GLU A 197 -14.62 10.85 -22.34
C GLU A 197 -13.63 9.71 -22.00
N LEU A 198 -13.75 9.17 -20.78
CA LEU A 198 -12.88 8.09 -20.31
C LEU A 198 -13.15 6.80 -21.11
N GLU A 199 -12.08 6.16 -21.53
CA GLU A 199 -12.15 4.82 -22.12
C GLU A 199 -12.53 3.76 -21.08
N TYR A 200 -12.87 2.56 -21.52
CA TYR A 200 -13.39 1.49 -20.63
C TYR A 200 -12.42 1.18 -19.47
N GLU A 201 -11.11 1.06 -19.75
CA GLU A 201 -10.11 0.78 -18.70
C GLU A 201 -9.93 1.99 -17.76
N GLU A 202 -9.87 3.21 -18.30
CA GLU A 202 -9.79 4.44 -17.49
C GLU A 202 -11.03 4.61 -16.59
N LYS A 203 -12.21 4.30 -17.11
CA LYS A 203 -13.44 4.34 -16.31
C LYS A 203 -13.45 3.30 -15.20
N LYS A 204 -12.87 2.14 -15.44
CA LYS A 204 -12.69 1.11 -14.41
C LYS A 204 -11.74 1.60 -13.33
N GLU A 205 -10.57 2.13 -13.70
CA GLU A 205 -9.59 2.67 -12.74
C GLU A 205 -10.15 3.84 -11.94
N TYR A 206 -10.93 4.72 -12.57
CA TYR A 206 -11.66 5.78 -11.86
C TYR A 206 -12.66 5.22 -10.84
N ASN A 207 -13.44 4.20 -11.21
CA ASN A 207 -14.37 3.54 -10.29
C ASN A 207 -13.64 2.83 -9.14
N ASP A 208 -12.54 2.14 -9.43
CA ASP A 208 -11.70 1.50 -8.41
C ASP A 208 -11.13 2.56 -7.44
N ALA A 209 -10.73 3.74 -7.94
CA ALA A 209 -10.28 4.84 -7.09
C ALA A 209 -11.40 5.40 -6.19
N LEU A 210 -12.64 5.53 -6.69
CA LEU A 210 -13.79 5.94 -5.88
C LEU A 210 -14.07 4.95 -4.74
N GLU A 211 -14.02 3.66 -5.02
CA GLU A 211 -14.21 2.60 -4.04
C GLU A 211 -13.10 2.65 -2.98
N VAL A 212 -11.82 2.69 -3.40
CA VAL A 212 -10.66 2.77 -2.48
C VAL A 212 -10.70 4.02 -1.61
N LYS A 213 -11.10 5.19 -2.16
CA LYS A 213 -11.29 6.42 -1.39
C LYS A 213 -12.34 6.24 -0.29
N ALA A 214 -13.50 5.70 -0.65
CA ALA A 214 -14.60 5.51 0.27
C ALA A 214 -14.25 4.48 1.37
N GLU A 215 -13.62 3.36 1.02
CA GLU A 215 -13.11 2.37 1.97
C GLU A 215 -12.09 2.98 2.94
N SER A 216 -11.17 3.81 2.44
CA SER A 216 -10.15 4.47 3.25
C SER A 216 -10.78 5.40 4.29
N ILE A 217 -11.76 6.20 3.89
CA ILE A 217 -12.53 7.07 4.80
C ILE A 217 -13.25 6.24 5.85
N TYR A 218 -13.91 5.14 5.45
CA TYR A 218 -14.59 4.25 6.38
C TYR A 218 -13.63 3.67 7.42
N ILE A 219 -12.45 3.19 7.00
CA ILE A 219 -11.42 2.66 7.89
C ILE A 219 -10.94 3.74 8.88
N LEU A 220 -10.69 4.96 8.39
CA LEU A 220 -10.22 6.07 9.22
C LEU A 220 -11.28 6.54 10.21
N ASP A 221 -12.55 6.52 9.85
CA ASP A 221 -13.65 6.97 10.70
C ASP A 221 -14.04 5.93 11.75
N THR A 222 -14.10 4.66 11.38
CA THR A 222 -14.54 3.57 12.26
C THR A 222 -13.38 2.93 13.04
N GLY A 223 -12.15 3.02 12.54
CA GLY A 223 -11.00 2.28 13.07
C GLY A 223 -11.05 0.78 12.79
N ILE A 224 -11.92 0.32 11.88
CA ILE A 224 -12.08 -1.10 11.54
C ILE A 224 -11.25 -1.45 10.31
N ASP A 225 -10.32 -2.40 10.41
CA ASP A 225 -9.58 -2.95 9.27
C ASP A 225 -10.45 -3.93 8.49
N ILE A 226 -11.17 -3.42 7.48
CA ILE A 226 -12.04 -4.22 6.61
C ILE A 226 -11.26 -5.11 5.63
N ASN A 227 -9.99 -4.78 5.39
CA ASN A 227 -9.10 -5.46 4.43
C ASN A 227 -8.11 -6.42 5.12
N LYS A 228 -8.35 -6.78 6.39
CA LYS A 228 -7.48 -7.67 7.16
C LYS A 228 -7.48 -9.08 6.54
N THR A 229 -6.40 -9.42 5.83
CA THR A 229 -6.21 -10.73 5.19
C THR A 229 -5.95 -11.85 6.19
N ASP A 230 -5.20 -11.55 7.27
CA ASP A 230 -4.88 -12.49 8.34
C ASP A 230 -6.04 -12.60 9.35
N SER A 231 -7.16 -13.09 8.87
CA SER A 231 -8.41 -13.24 9.62
C SER A 231 -9.24 -14.36 9.02
N LEU A 232 -10.18 -14.90 9.79
CA LEU A 232 -11.11 -15.92 9.28
C LEU A 232 -11.89 -15.44 8.05
N LYS A 233 -12.37 -14.18 8.09
CA LYS A 233 -13.03 -13.53 6.94
C LYS A 233 -12.11 -13.44 5.73
N GLY A 234 -10.88 -12.98 5.91
CA GLY A 234 -9.88 -12.87 4.86
C GLY A 234 -9.55 -14.23 4.22
N ILE A 235 -9.44 -15.30 5.02
CA ILE A 235 -9.25 -16.67 4.51
C ILE A 235 -10.46 -17.11 3.67
N LEU A 236 -11.66 -16.88 4.15
CA LEU A 236 -12.88 -17.26 3.42
C LEU A 236 -13.01 -16.54 2.07
N GLN A 237 -12.67 -15.24 2.05
CA GLN A 237 -12.73 -14.42 0.82
C GLN A 237 -11.64 -14.82 -0.20
N ASN A 238 -10.41 -15.05 0.27
CA ASN A 238 -9.26 -15.25 -0.61
C ASN A 238 -9.01 -16.73 -0.97
N PHE A 239 -9.64 -17.69 -0.30
CA PHE A 239 -9.35 -19.10 -0.49
C PHE A 239 -9.52 -19.56 -1.94
N TYR A 240 -10.61 -19.18 -2.57
CA TYR A 240 -10.92 -19.62 -3.93
C TYR A 240 -10.01 -19.01 -4.99
N SER A 241 -9.50 -17.80 -4.77
CA SER A 241 -8.53 -17.19 -5.67
C SER A 241 -7.17 -17.86 -5.58
N GLN A 242 -6.76 -18.31 -4.39
CA GLN A 242 -5.46 -18.93 -4.17
C GLN A 242 -5.47 -20.45 -4.40
N PHE A 243 -6.52 -21.13 -3.98
CA PHE A 243 -6.60 -22.60 -3.99
C PHE A 243 -7.66 -23.17 -4.95
N GLY A 244 -8.40 -22.34 -5.68
CA GLY A 244 -9.45 -22.75 -6.59
C GLY A 244 -8.98 -23.75 -7.65
N ILE A 245 -7.77 -23.60 -8.17
CA ILE A 245 -7.19 -24.52 -9.16
C ILE A 245 -7.03 -25.92 -8.55
N PHE A 246 -6.54 -26.04 -7.32
CA PHE A 246 -6.41 -27.34 -6.62
C PHE A 246 -7.78 -28.00 -6.41
N LEU A 247 -8.77 -27.21 -6.04
CA LEU A 247 -10.14 -27.69 -5.86
C LEU A 247 -10.71 -28.25 -7.18
N ILE A 248 -10.50 -27.53 -8.28
CA ILE A 248 -10.91 -27.99 -9.63
C ILE A 248 -10.23 -29.31 -9.98
N VAL A 249 -8.93 -29.45 -9.75
CA VAL A 249 -8.21 -30.71 -10.01
C VAL A 249 -8.79 -31.87 -9.21
N VAL A 250 -9.08 -31.68 -7.92
CA VAL A 250 -9.71 -32.70 -7.05
C VAL A 250 -11.09 -33.09 -7.59
N ILE A 251 -11.92 -32.11 -7.97
CA ILE A 251 -13.26 -32.33 -8.54
C ILE A 251 -13.17 -33.12 -9.84
N VAL A 252 -12.24 -32.79 -10.73
CA VAL A 252 -12.04 -33.49 -12.00
C VAL A 252 -11.58 -34.95 -11.76
N MET A 253 -10.68 -35.16 -10.80
CA MET A 253 -10.28 -36.57 -10.43
C MET A 253 -11.46 -37.38 -9.90
N ILE A 254 -12.28 -36.81 -9.00
CA ILE A 254 -13.48 -37.49 -8.47
C ILE A 254 -14.46 -37.79 -9.60
N ALA A 255 -14.76 -36.82 -10.47
CA ALA A 255 -15.65 -37.02 -11.61
C ALA A 255 -15.14 -38.11 -12.57
N GLY A 256 -13.83 -38.08 -12.85
CA GLY A 256 -13.17 -39.08 -13.71
C GLY A 256 -13.24 -40.50 -13.12
N THR A 257 -13.04 -40.67 -11.82
CA THR A 257 -13.11 -41.98 -11.16
C THR A 257 -14.52 -42.55 -11.17
N ILE A 258 -15.57 -41.75 -10.93
CA ILE A 258 -16.98 -42.18 -10.98
C ILE A 258 -17.34 -42.74 -12.37
N VAL A 259 -16.76 -42.20 -13.44
CA VAL A 259 -17.02 -42.66 -14.81
C VAL A 259 -16.15 -43.84 -15.18
N SER A 260 -14.85 -43.83 -14.84
CA SER A 260 -13.89 -44.86 -15.28
C SER A 260 -13.95 -46.17 -14.47
N GLU A 261 -14.34 -46.10 -13.20
CA GLU A 261 -14.34 -47.28 -12.30
C GLU A 261 -15.28 -48.41 -12.79
N GLU A 262 -16.43 -48.09 -13.36
CA GLU A 262 -17.36 -49.09 -13.93
C GLU A 262 -16.81 -49.70 -15.21
N SER A 263 -16.04 -48.97 -15.99
CA SER A 263 -15.38 -49.50 -17.17
C SER A 263 -14.31 -50.52 -16.78
N ASN A 264 -13.53 -50.23 -15.75
CA ASN A 264 -12.43 -51.09 -15.28
C ASN A 264 -12.91 -52.34 -14.54
N LYS A 265 -14.00 -52.25 -13.78
CA LYS A 265 -14.57 -53.38 -13.03
C LYS A 265 -15.47 -54.30 -13.88
N GLY A 266 -15.65 -54.00 -15.17
CA GLY A 266 -16.47 -54.79 -16.07
C GLY A 266 -17.98 -54.76 -15.75
N THR A 267 -18.39 -53.97 -14.79
CA THR A 267 -19.79 -53.79 -14.35
C THR A 267 -20.68 -53.13 -15.41
N ILE A 268 -20.07 -52.48 -16.40
CA ILE A 268 -20.77 -51.99 -17.61
C ILE A 268 -21.59 -53.07 -18.29
N LYS A 269 -21.09 -54.35 -18.37
CA LYS A 269 -21.82 -55.43 -18.98
C LYS A 269 -23.08 -55.81 -18.19
N LEU A 270 -23.04 -55.77 -16.86
CA LEU A 270 -24.18 -56.02 -15.97
C LEU A 270 -25.23 -54.89 -16.03
N LEU A 271 -24.80 -53.63 -16.22
CA LEU A 271 -25.70 -52.50 -16.40
C LEU A 271 -26.44 -52.51 -17.74
N LEU A 272 -25.80 -53.03 -18.79
CA LEU A 272 -26.39 -53.15 -20.13
C LEU A 272 -27.42 -54.27 -20.25
N VAL A 273 -27.42 -55.27 -19.35
CA VAL A 273 -28.39 -56.36 -19.30
C VAL A 273 -29.67 -55.95 -18.53
N LYS A 274 -29.65 -54.90 -17.72
CA LYS A 274 -30.82 -54.39 -17.00
C LYS A 274 -31.68 -53.47 -17.89
N PRO A 275 -33.03 -53.47 -17.70
CA PRO A 275 -33.99 -52.79 -18.58
C PRO A 275 -34.00 -51.23 -18.34
N TYR A 276 -32.86 -50.63 -18.01
CA TYR A 276 -32.74 -49.20 -17.85
C TYR A 276 -32.22 -48.52 -19.13
N THR A 277 -32.80 -47.37 -19.48
CA THR A 277 -32.34 -46.60 -20.63
C THR A 277 -30.96 -45.97 -20.34
N ARG A 278 -30.07 -45.91 -21.34
CA ARG A 278 -28.72 -45.33 -21.23
C ARG A 278 -28.74 -43.94 -20.63
N ASN A 279 -29.76 -43.14 -20.95
CA ASN A 279 -29.93 -41.78 -20.43
C ASN A 279 -30.18 -41.78 -18.91
N LYS A 280 -30.91 -42.71 -18.35
CA LYS A 280 -31.13 -42.82 -16.90
C LYS A 280 -29.83 -43.15 -16.15
N ILE A 281 -29.00 -44.02 -16.72
CA ILE A 281 -27.68 -44.35 -16.14
C ILE A 281 -26.77 -43.14 -16.17
N LEU A 282 -26.69 -42.42 -17.29
CA LEU A 282 -25.87 -41.20 -17.43
C LEU A 282 -26.35 -40.13 -16.47
N LEU A 283 -27.65 -39.88 -16.37
CA LEU A 283 -28.25 -38.92 -15.47
C LEU A 283 -27.96 -39.26 -14.00
N SER A 284 -28.06 -40.52 -13.62
CA SER A 284 -27.72 -40.96 -12.25
C SER A 284 -26.28 -40.63 -11.89
N LYS A 285 -25.32 -40.88 -12.79
CA LYS A 285 -23.91 -40.58 -12.59
C LYS A 285 -23.68 -39.07 -12.48
N PHE A 286 -24.30 -38.30 -13.35
CA PHE A 286 -24.24 -36.86 -13.31
C PHE A 286 -24.72 -36.28 -11.97
N ILE A 287 -25.87 -36.76 -11.48
CA ILE A 287 -26.41 -36.39 -10.17
C ILE A 287 -25.46 -36.82 -9.04
N THR A 288 -24.91 -38.03 -9.09
CA THR A 288 -23.94 -38.50 -8.08
C THR A 288 -22.69 -37.61 -8.07
N THR A 289 -22.18 -37.23 -9.24
CA THR A 289 -21.03 -36.31 -9.34
C THR A 289 -21.35 -34.95 -8.75
N LEU A 290 -22.55 -34.41 -9.04
CA LEU A 290 -22.96 -33.11 -8.43
C LEU A 290 -23.06 -33.19 -6.90
N ILE A 291 -23.61 -34.28 -6.35
CA ILE A 291 -23.69 -34.46 -4.90
C ILE A 291 -22.28 -34.54 -4.29
N MET A 292 -21.37 -35.28 -4.93
CA MET A 292 -19.98 -35.40 -4.46
C MET A 292 -19.25 -34.06 -4.52
N ILE A 293 -19.45 -33.26 -5.58
CA ILE A 293 -18.90 -31.88 -5.68
C ILE A 293 -19.43 -31.02 -4.55
N ALA A 294 -20.74 -31.02 -4.34
CA ALA A 294 -21.36 -30.26 -3.25
C ALA A 294 -20.79 -30.67 -1.87
N PHE A 295 -20.62 -31.97 -1.65
CA PHE A 295 -20.02 -32.49 -0.42
C PHE A 295 -18.58 -32.01 -0.23
N VAL A 296 -17.75 -32.04 -1.26
CA VAL A 296 -16.36 -31.51 -1.21
C VAL A 296 -16.36 -30.04 -0.87
N ILE A 297 -17.18 -29.21 -1.53
CA ILE A 297 -17.25 -27.80 -1.28
C ILE A 297 -17.67 -27.49 0.16
N ILE A 298 -18.74 -28.14 0.64
CA ILE A 298 -19.24 -27.96 2.02
C ILE A 298 -18.17 -28.37 3.04
N THR A 299 -17.53 -29.51 2.82
CA THR A 299 -16.46 -30.00 3.72
C THR A 299 -15.30 -29.01 3.75
N THR A 300 -14.92 -28.45 2.59
CA THR A 300 -13.84 -27.45 2.49
C THR A 300 -14.20 -26.19 3.29
N ILE A 301 -15.43 -25.69 3.14
CA ILE A 301 -15.89 -24.50 3.89
C ILE A 301 -15.87 -24.77 5.41
N ILE A 302 -16.39 -25.92 5.84
CA ILE A 302 -16.39 -26.29 7.27
C ILE A 302 -14.96 -26.36 7.81
N MET A 303 -14.03 -26.97 7.07
CA MET A 303 -12.62 -27.04 7.48
C MET A 303 -11.96 -25.66 7.53
N GLN A 304 -12.27 -24.77 6.61
CA GLN A 304 -11.76 -23.38 6.66
C GLN A 304 -12.26 -22.65 7.90
N ILE A 305 -13.54 -22.75 8.21
CA ILE A 305 -14.13 -22.11 9.40
C ILE A 305 -13.50 -22.68 10.68
N LEU A 306 -13.32 -24.00 10.77
CA LEU A 306 -12.71 -24.64 11.95
C LEU A 306 -11.24 -24.23 12.12
N VAL A 307 -10.44 -24.40 11.06
CA VAL A 307 -9.00 -24.09 11.11
C VAL A 307 -8.77 -22.59 11.25
N GLY A 308 -9.46 -21.79 10.45
CA GLY A 308 -9.35 -20.33 10.52
C GLY A 308 -9.84 -19.77 11.85
N GLY A 309 -10.95 -20.29 12.38
CA GLY A 309 -11.45 -19.88 13.69
C GLY A 309 -10.52 -20.24 14.86
N ILE A 310 -9.83 -21.39 14.79
CA ILE A 310 -8.82 -21.78 15.80
C ILE A 310 -7.57 -20.89 15.69
N LEU A 311 -7.12 -20.55 14.49
CA LEU A 311 -5.88 -19.79 14.27
C LEU A 311 -6.07 -18.29 14.47
N PHE A 312 -7.18 -17.71 14.04
CA PHE A 312 -7.40 -16.27 13.96
C PHE A 312 -8.56 -15.76 14.81
N GLY A 313 -9.31 -16.66 15.46
CA GLY A 313 -10.53 -16.28 16.17
C GLY A 313 -11.72 -16.04 15.24
N PHE A 314 -12.91 -15.83 15.82
CA PHE A 314 -14.17 -15.62 15.10
C PHE A 314 -14.55 -14.12 15.02
N GLU A 315 -13.85 -13.24 15.71
CA GLU A 315 -14.17 -11.79 15.80
C GLU A 315 -14.24 -11.12 14.42
N SER A 316 -13.44 -11.59 13.47
CA SER A 316 -13.44 -11.04 12.11
C SER A 316 -14.74 -11.27 11.31
N LEU A 317 -15.59 -12.18 11.76
CA LEU A 317 -16.92 -12.39 11.14
C LEU A 317 -17.91 -11.27 11.51
N GLU A 318 -17.66 -10.53 12.59
CA GLU A 318 -18.45 -9.39 13.00
C GLU A 318 -18.12 -8.13 12.19
N VAL A 319 -16.99 -8.12 11.47
CA VAL A 319 -16.63 -7.02 10.60
C VAL A 319 -17.59 -6.98 9.41
N PRO A 320 -18.30 -5.86 9.19
CA PRO A 320 -19.28 -5.77 8.12
C PRO A 320 -18.66 -6.01 6.73
N VAL A 321 -19.41 -6.59 5.83
CA VAL A 321 -19.08 -6.61 4.41
C VAL A 321 -19.58 -5.31 3.83
N ILE A 322 -18.68 -4.51 3.29
CA ILE A 322 -19.03 -3.26 2.65
C ILE A 322 -18.90 -3.40 1.14
N ALA A 323 -19.77 -2.73 0.40
CA ALA A 323 -19.66 -2.60 -1.05
C ALA A 323 -19.95 -1.14 -1.44
N TYR A 324 -19.22 -0.66 -2.43
CA TYR A 324 -19.44 0.67 -2.98
C TYR A 324 -20.57 0.65 -3.99
N ASN A 325 -21.60 1.46 -3.74
CA ASN A 325 -22.71 1.63 -4.66
C ASN A 325 -22.43 2.78 -5.62
N PHE A 326 -22.05 2.46 -6.87
CA PHE A 326 -21.74 3.45 -7.91
C PHE A 326 -22.94 4.31 -8.35
N SER A 327 -24.16 3.93 -7.98
CA SER A 327 -25.35 4.73 -8.31
C SER A 327 -25.61 5.84 -7.31
N THR A 328 -25.24 5.61 -6.05
CA THR A 328 -25.43 6.54 -4.93
C THR A 328 -24.12 7.19 -4.48
N ASN A 329 -22.98 6.70 -4.98
CA ASN A 329 -21.61 7.07 -4.56
C ASN A 329 -21.37 6.94 -3.05
N VAL A 330 -21.94 5.91 -2.43
CA VAL A 330 -21.85 5.65 -0.99
C VAL A 330 -21.46 4.20 -0.73
N LEU A 331 -20.69 3.97 0.33
CA LEU A 331 -20.47 2.63 0.88
C LEU A 331 -21.75 2.15 1.57
N GLU A 332 -22.18 0.96 1.21
CA GLU A 332 -23.31 0.28 1.84
C GLU A 332 -22.80 -0.95 2.62
N GLU A 333 -23.25 -1.10 3.85
CA GLU A 333 -23.04 -2.32 4.60
C GLU A 333 -23.99 -3.40 4.09
N ILE A 334 -23.40 -4.50 3.60
CA ILE A 334 -24.17 -5.69 3.20
C ILE A 334 -24.38 -6.52 4.47
N ASN A 335 -25.58 -6.48 5.03
CA ASN A 335 -25.99 -7.41 6.07
C ASN A 335 -26.19 -8.79 5.44
N ILE A 336 -25.32 -9.76 5.80
CA ILE A 336 -25.42 -11.16 5.38
C ILE A 336 -26.30 -11.94 6.35
#